data_6eb75c12caeeb290ac8673bb8ac7150a
#
_entry.id   6eb75c12caeeb290ac8673bb8ac7150a
#
_cell.length_a   1.000
_cell.length_b   1.000
_cell.length_c   1.000
_cell.angle_alpha   90.00
_cell.angle_beta   90.00
_cell.angle_gamma   90.00
#
_symmetry.space_group_name_H-M   'P 1'
#
loop_
_entity.id
_entity.type
_entity.pdbx_description
1 polymer ?
#
loop_
_entity_poly.entity_id
_entity_poly.type
_entity_poly.pdbx_seq_one_letter_code
_entity_poly.pdbx_strand_id
1 'polypeptide(L)'
;MKNSIKNLIVISAIVAGIFGVTNAQDTEAPTIAVNGQFSTDYTSGDEATFTTPYTGVTLKGDGWELSTNLSNDGVISIEEAKYSWSMTDAITATFGSQAEPYGLAWGLHRPSTNSFVSAPRDHTVSTGVGISATAFGVGVDTFYGGDVTDDAGESAAYWAARASYGISAFGINSTIGLSVNSNDAQLVDVSTDGSLLGLPYETSLEYDLAAEDDSGETSPSYWLRGVVTPSFAKGAFGLIGYNSDEEVLYGVGYNCSDKVHLSTELSADGDTLIRVSYSF
;
A
#
# COMPACT_ATOMS: atom_id res chain seq x y z
N MET A 1 8.55 -9.51 -25.12
CA MET A 1 9.90 -9.39 -24.55
C MET A 1 10.78 -8.30 -25.16
N LYS A 2 10.92 -8.16 -26.49
CA LYS A 2 11.80 -7.12 -27.09
C LYS A 2 11.39 -5.66 -26.78
N ASN A 3 10.10 -5.38 -26.62
CA ASN A 3 9.62 -4.01 -26.32
C ASN A 3 9.77 -3.64 -24.84
N SER A 4 9.63 -4.59 -23.93
CA SER A 4 9.80 -4.36 -22.49
C SER A 4 11.23 -3.97 -22.10
N ILE A 5 12.23 -4.58 -22.75
CA ILE A 5 13.65 -4.23 -22.56
C ILE A 5 13.94 -2.82 -23.08
N LYS A 6 13.34 -2.41 -24.19
CA LYS A 6 13.51 -1.05 -24.74
C LYS A 6 12.92 0.01 -23.79
N ASN A 7 11.75 -0.28 -23.19
CA ASN A 7 11.12 0.64 -22.25
C ASN A 7 11.94 0.77 -20.95
N LEU A 8 12.51 -0.33 -20.46
CA LEU A 8 13.40 -0.30 -19.30
C LEU A 8 14.66 0.54 -19.57
N ILE A 9 15.25 0.44 -20.76
CA ILE A 9 16.41 1.24 -21.18
C ILE A 9 16.02 2.73 -21.30
N VAL A 10 14.83 3.04 -21.78
CA VAL A 10 14.35 4.43 -21.88
C VAL A 10 14.16 5.04 -20.50
N ILE A 11 13.55 4.33 -19.56
CA ILE A 11 13.39 4.78 -18.17
C ILE A 11 14.75 5.00 -17.52
N SER A 12 15.70 4.08 -17.72
CA SER A 12 17.08 4.21 -17.22
C SER A 12 17.79 5.42 -17.82
N ALA A 13 17.55 5.73 -19.10
CA ALA A 13 18.13 6.87 -19.79
C ALA A 13 17.49 8.21 -19.36
N ILE A 14 16.18 8.22 -19.06
CA ILE A 14 15.49 9.39 -18.51
C ILE A 14 16.01 9.70 -17.10
N VAL A 15 16.13 8.67 -16.26
CA VAL A 15 16.69 8.81 -14.91
C VAL A 15 18.13 9.32 -14.99
N ALA A 16 18.98 8.75 -15.84
CA ALA A 16 20.34 9.23 -16.05
C ALA A 16 20.42 10.66 -16.64
N GLY A 17 19.44 11.04 -17.48
CA GLY A 17 19.36 12.39 -18.06
C GLY A 17 18.94 13.46 -17.06
N ILE A 18 18.08 13.14 -16.11
CA ILE A 18 17.66 14.06 -15.03
C ILE A 18 18.82 14.35 -14.07
N PHE A 19 19.71 13.38 -13.84
CA PHE A 19 20.86 13.53 -12.93
C PHE A 19 22.13 14.05 -13.62
N GLY A 20 22.17 14.11 -14.95
CA GLY A 20 23.34 14.56 -15.72
C GLY A 20 23.57 16.09 -15.78
N VAL A 21 22.74 16.91 -15.17
CA VAL A 21 22.78 18.40 -15.31
C VAL A 21 23.05 19.08 -13.96
N THR A 22 23.71 18.47 -13.01
CA THR A 22 24.23 19.21 -11.86
C THR A 22 25.70 19.47 -12.05
N ASN A 23 26.04 20.76 -12.17
CA ASN A 23 27.41 21.27 -12.18
C ASN A 23 28.20 20.69 -11.01
N ALA A 24 29.33 20.08 -11.33
CA ALA A 24 30.29 19.57 -10.36
C ALA A 24 30.82 20.70 -9.48
N GLN A 25 30.26 20.86 -8.32
CA GLN A 25 30.92 21.44 -7.15
C GLN A 25 30.80 20.39 -6.04
N ASP A 26 31.95 19.93 -5.55
CA ASP A 26 32.22 19.01 -4.44
C ASP A 26 31.04 18.69 -3.49
N THR A 27 30.07 17.94 -3.97
CA THR A 27 29.03 17.30 -3.16
C THR A 27 29.16 15.81 -3.37
N GLU A 28 29.14 15.04 -2.30
CA GLU A 28 29.03 13.59 -2.37
C GLU A 28 27.94 13.23 -3.40
N ALA A 29 28.23 12.25 -4.25
CA ALA A 29 27.29 11.80 -5.27
C ALA A 29 25.95 11.45 -4.59
N PRO A 30 24.82 11.93 -5.11
CA PRO A 30 23.52 11.66 -4.49
C PRO A 30 23.32 10.14 -4.39
N THR A 31 23.08 9.68 -3.16
CA THR A 31 22.82 8.26 -2.92
C THR A 31 21.41 7.95 -3.43
N ILE A 32 21.31 7.11 -4.44
CA ILE A 32 20.04 6.59 -4.95
C ILE A 32 19.84 5.21 -4.35
N ALA A 33 18.80 5.04 -3.56
CA ALA A 33 18.35 3.73 -3.13
C ALA A 33 17.49 3.10 -4.23
N VAL A 34 17.77 1.85 -4.56
CA VAL A 34 17.00 1.05 -5.51
C VAL A 34 16.39 -0.11 -4.74
N ASN A 35 15.09 -0.18 -4.70
CA ASN A 35 14.34 -1.27 -4.10
C ASN A 35 13.42 -1.86 -5.17
N GLY A 36 13.18 -3.15 -5.11
CA GLY A 36 12.26 -3.78 -6.04
C GLY A 36 11.58 -4.97 -5.40
N GLN A 37 10.44 -5.32 -5.99
CA GLN A 37 9.69 -6.51 -5.62
C GLN A 37 9.19 -7.20 -6.87
N PHE A 38 9.25 -8.52 -6.82
CA PHE A 38 8.63 -9.41 -7.79
C PHE A 38 7.73 -10.38 -7.03
N SER A 39 6.50 -10.56 -7.49
CA SER A 39 5.61 -11.59 -6.96
C SER A 39 4.96 -12.39 -8.08
N THR A 40 4.74 -13.67 -7.82
CA THR A 40 3.98 -14.56 -8.67
C THR A 40 2.94 -15.25 -7.82
N ASP A 41 1.71 -15.20 -8.28
CA ASP A 41 0.57 -15.84 -7.66
C ASP A 41 0.04 -16.97 -8.54
N TYR A 42 -0.33 -18.06 -7.90
CA TYR A 42 -1.17 -19.10 -8.46
C TYR A 42 -2.49 -19.09 -7.71
N THR A 43 -3.58 -18.89 -8.41
CA THR A 43 -4.94 -18.99 -7.83
C THR A 43 -5.62 -20.22 -8.42
N SER A 44 -6.12 -21.11 -7.55
CA SER A 44 -7.01 -22.17 -7.93
C SER A 44 -8.46 -21.65 -7.85
N GLY A 45 -9.33 -22.21 -8.64
CA GLY A 45 -10.76 -21.91 -8.73
C GLY A 45 -11.32 -22.60 -9.95
N ASP A 46 -12.44 -22.15 -10.47
CA ASP A 46 -13.05 -22.69 -11.69
C ASP A 46 -12.07 -22.61 -12.89
N GLU A 47 -11.21 -21.59 -12.89
CA GLU A 47 -10.09 -21.44 -13.83
C GLU A 47 -8.80 -21.16 -13.07
N ALA A 48 -7.88 -22.11 -13.05
CA ALA A 48 -6.57 -21.93 -12.43
C ALA A 48 -5.75 -20.89 -13.21
N THR A 49 -5.25 -19.87 -12.52
CA THR A 49 -4.52 -18.78 -13.13
C THR A 49 -3.15 -18.55 -12.48
N PHE A 50 -2.18 -18.16 -13.31
CA PHE A 50 -0.90 -17.61 -12.85
C PHE A 50 -0.86 -16.12 -13.16
N THR A 51 -0.59 -15.32 -12.17
CA THR A 51 -0.45 -13.87 -12.32
C THR A 51 0.83 -13.36 -11.69
N THR A 52 1.29 -12.19 -12.12
CA THR A 52 2.38 -11.46 -11.49
C THR A 52 1.80 -10.17 -10.91
N PRO A 53 1.14 -10.23 -9.75
CA PRO A 53 0.33 -9.11 -9.25
C PRO A 53 1.15 -7.86 -8.99
N TYR A 54 2.42 -8.03 -8.68
CA TYR A 54 3.32 -6.91 -8.48
C TYR A 54 4.74 -7.25 -8.96
N THR A 55 5.21 -6.47 -9.90
CA THR A 55 6.62 -6.46 -10.31
C THR A 55 7.02 -5.01 -10.48
N GLY A 56 7.66 -4.46 -9.47
CA GLY A 56 7.94 -3.03 -9.43
C GLY A 56 9.34 -2.71 -8.96
N VAL A 57 9.78 -1.52 -9.33
CA VAL A 57 11.04 -0.93 -8.88
C VAL A 57 10.74 0.45 -8.34
N THR A 58 11.25 0.73 -7.15
CA THR A 58 11.20 2.04 -6.52
C THR A 58 12.61 2.61 -6.44
N LEU A 59 12.76 3.81 -6.95
CA LEU A 59 13.96 4.63 -6.85
C LEU A 59 13.71 5.74 -5.84
N LYS A 60 14.59 5.91 -4.87
CA LYS A 60 14.50 6.97 -3.85
C LYS A 60 15.79 7.75 -3.77
N GLY A 61 15.67 9.05 -3.69
CA GLY A 61 16.76 9.96 -3.42
C GLY A 61 16.37 10.99 -2.36
N ASP A 62 17.14 12.03 -2.19
CA ASP A 62 16.86 13.09 -1.24
C ASP A 62 15.57 13.83 -1.62
N GLY A 63 14.52 13.55 -0.85
CA GLY A 63 13.20 14.15 -1.03
C GLY A 63 12.37 13.65 -2.22
N TRP A 64 12.85 12.75 -3.06
CA TRP A 64 12.09 12.26 -4.21
C TRP A 64 11.94 10.73 -4.22
N GLU A 65 10.85 10.28 -4.81
CA GLU A 65 10.54 8.86 -5.02
C GLU A 65 9.89 8.65 -6.38
N LEU A 66 10.31 7.61 -7.09
CA LEU A 66 9.71 7.12 -8.31
C LEU A 66 9.45 5.62 -8.17
N SER A 67 8.19 5.23 -8.19
CA SER A 67 7.75 3.83 -8.18
C SER A 67 7.11 3.47 -9.50
N THR A 68 7.47 2.29 -10.01
CA THR A 68 6.92 1.74 -11.25
C THR A 68 6.37 0.34 -11.02
N ASN A 69 5.38 -0.06 -11.78
CA ASN A 69 4.87 -1.42 -11.82
C ASN A 69 4.86 -1.95 -13.25
N LEU A 70 5.21 -3.22 -13.39
CA LEU A 70 5.10 -3.99 -14.63
C LEU A 70 3.88 -4.91 -14.52
N SER A 71 2.86 -4.64 -15.30
CA SER A 71 1.65 -5.47 -15.37
C SER A 71 1.88 -6.78 -16.12
N ASN A 72 0.94 -7.73 -16.00
CA ASN A 72 1.00 -9.05 -16.63
C ASN A 72 1.07 -9.00 -18.17
N ASP A 73 0.52 -7.97 -18.79
CA ASP A 73 0.56 -7.71 -20.24
C ASP A 73 1.85 -7.03 -20.70
N GLY A 74 2.78 -6.78 -19.76
CA GLY A 74 4.10 -6.21 -20.03
C GLY A 74 4.10 -4.68 -20.16
N VAL A 75 3.05 -4.01 -19.68
CA VAL A 75 2.98 -2.55 -19.63
C VAL A 75 3.66 -2.07 -18.35
N ILE A 76 4.57 -1.10 -18.49
CA ILE A 76 5.18 -0.41 -17.34
C ILE A 76 4.34 0.84 -17.08
N SER A 77 3.84 0.96 -15.86
CA SER A 77 3.15 2.13 -15.35
C SER A 77 3.98 2.83 -14.27
N ILE A 78 3.85 4.13 -14.17
CA ILE A 78 4.35 4.88 -13.02
C ILE A 78 3.24 4.82 -11.95
N GLU A 79 3.56 4.25 -10.81
CA GLU A 79 2.63 4.23 -9.68
C GLU A 79 2.72 5.50 -8.85
N GLU A 80 3.94 5.91 -8.51
CA GLU A 80 4.18 7.15 -7.79
C GLU A 80 5.37 7.89 -8.39
N ALA A 81 5.27 9.20 -8.45
CA ALA A 81 6.36 10.10 -8.84
C ALA A 81 6.22 11.38 -8.02
N LYS A 82 6.92 11.46 -6.89
CA LYS A 82 6.72 12.52 -5.90
C LYS A 82 8.01 13.11 -5.40
N TYR A 83 7.91 14.36 -4.96
CA TYR A 83 8.93 15.06 -4.22
C TYR A 83 8.38 15.51 -2.87
N SER A 84 9.10 15.21 -1.79
CA SER A 84 8.75 15.57 -0.42
C SER A 84 9.72 16.60 0.12
N TRP A 85 9.19 17.68 0.65
CA TRP A 85 9.93 18.77 1.27
C TRP A 85 9.56 18.90 2.75
N SER A 86 10.51 18.63 3.62
CA SER A 86 10.36 18.86 5.07
C SER A 86 10.42 20.36 5.35
N MET A 87 9.27 20.96 5.58
CA MET A 87 9.16 22.40 5.92
C MET A 87 9.63 22.65 7.36
N THR A 88 9.36 21.71 8.24
CA THR A 88 9.83 21.65 9.64
C THR A 88 9.97 20.18 10.03
N ASP A 89 10.48 19.90 11.23
CA ASP A 89 10.53 18.53 11.78
C ASP A 89 9.14 17.87 11.93
N ALA A 90 8.09 18.67 11.95
CA ALA A 90 6.70 18.22 12.16
C ALA A 90 5.83 18.34 10.90
N ILE A 91 6.28 19.00 9.85
CA ILE A 91 5.46 19.29 8.66
C ILE A 91 6.24 18.95 7.40
N THR A 92 5.65 18.12 6.55
CA THR A 92 6.17 17.77 5.22
C THR A 92 5.13 18.10 4.17
N ALA A 93 5.55 18.74 3.09
CA ALA A 93 4.76 18.93 1.88
C ALA A 93 5.24 17.94 0.81
N THR A 94 4.32 17.29 0.11
CA THR A 94 4.60 16.34 -0.97
C THR A 94 3.90 16.78 -2.24
N PHE A 95 4.62 16.75 -3.36
CA PHE A 95 4.14 17.19 -4.66
C PHE A 95 4.31 16.07 -5.67
N GLY A 96 3.33 15.88 -6.56
CA GLY A 96 3.40 14.90 -7.64
C GLY A 96 2.35 13.79 -7.51
N SER A 97 2.59 12.69 -8.20
CA SER A 97 1.74 11.52 -8.17
C SER A 97 2.02 10.71 -6.91
N GLN A 98 1.06 10.59 -6.03
CA GLN A 98 1.20 9.96 -4.71
C GLN A 98 -0.08 9.27 -4.28
N ALA A 99 0.07 8.33 -3.35
CA ALA A 99 -1.06 7.70 -2.72
C ALA A 99 -1.90 8.70 -1.92
N GLU A 100 -3.20 8.54 -1.97
CA GLU A 100 -4.14 9.34 -1.20
C GLU A 100 -4.15 8.87 0.26
N PRO A 101 -4.23 9.79 1.24
CA PRO A 101 -4.27 9.45 2.65
C PRO A 101 -5.66 8.93 3.05
N TYR A 102 -5.97 7.68 2.70
CA TYR A 102 -7.25 7.06 2.97
C TYR A 102 -7.07 5.63 3.49
N GLY A 103 -7.51 5.37 4.73
CA GLY A 103 -7.40 4.07 5.39
C GLY A 103 -5.99 3.62 5.73
N LEU A 104 -5.85 2.39 6.16
CA LEU A 104 -4.58 1.76 6.53
C LEU A 104 -3.68 1.48 5.32
N ALA A 105 -4.27 1.28 4.15
CA ALA A 105 -3.54 1.00 2.93
C ALA A 105 -2.56 2.11 2.54
N TRP A 106 -2.82 3.35 2.98
CA TRP A 106 -1.94 4.47 2.72
C TRP A 106 -0.59 4.39 3.45
N GLY A 107 -0.55 3.86 4.65
CA GLY A 107 0.65 3.96 5.51
C GLY A 107 1.37 2.67 5.86
N LEU A 108 0.75 1.52 5.77
CA LEU A 108 1.29 0.31 6.39
C LEU A 108 1.77 -0.76 5.40
N HIS A 109 1.02 -1.15 4.48
CA HIS A 109 1.38 -2.07 3.41
C HIS A 109 0.24 -2.03 2.39
N ARG A 110 0.57 -1.93 1.13
CA ARG A 110 -0.41 -2.21 0.08
C ARG A 110 -0.83 -3.66 0.25
N PRO A 111 -2.09 -3.95 0.64
CA PRO A 111 -2.57 -5.30 0.49
C PRO A 111 -2.45 -5.62 -0.99
N SER A 112 -1.91 -6.76 -1.30
CA SER A 112 -1.94 -7.21 -2.69
C SER A 112 -3.41 -7.35 -3.11
N THR A 113 -3.76 -6.79 -4.24
CA THR A 113 -5.12 -6.89 -4.82
C THR A 113 -5.61 -8.33 -4.96
N ASN A 114 -4.70 -9.31 -4.89
CA ASN A 114 -5.01 -10.73 -4.99
C ASN A 114 -4.96 -11.47 -3.65
N SER A 115 -4.79 -10.78 -2.52
CA SER A 115 -4.78 -11.43 -1.21
C SER A 115 -6.21 -11.62 -0.71
N PHE A 116 -6.58 -12.84 -0.38
CA PHE A 116 -7.89 -13.14 0.21
C PHE A 116 -8.01 -12.61 1.65
N VAL A 117 -6.89 -12.52 2.37
CA VAL A 117 -6.85 -12.10 3.78
C VAL A 117 -6.69 -10.59 3.95
N SER A 118 -6.47 -9.86 2.89
CA SER A 118 -6.32 -8.40 2.92
C SER A 118 -7.52 -7.69 2.31
N ALA A 119 -7.88 -6.54 2.86
CA ALA A 119 -8.96 -5.73 2.31
C ALA A 119 -8.72 -5.45 0.81
N PRO A 120 -9.69 -5.70 -0.06
CA PRO A 120 -9.58 -5.46 -1.50
C PRO A 120 -9.74 -3.97 -1.81
N ARG A 121 -8.82 -3.14 -1.30
CA ARG A 121 -8.84 -1.71 -1.61
C ARG A 121 -7.85 -1.38 -2.69
N ASP A 122 -8.36 -0.80 -3.74
CA ASP A 122 -7.55 -0.16 -4.75
C ASP A 122 -6.89 1.07 -4.12
N HIS A 123 -5.57 1.09 -4.22
CA HIS A 123 -4.79 2.21 -3.80
C HIS A 123 -4.85 3.30 -4.86
N THR A 124 -5.70 4.28 -4.64
CA THR A 124 -5.81 5.40 -5.57
C THR A 124 -4.55 6.26 -5.49
N VAL A 125 -3.94 6.47 -6.62
CA VAL A 125 -2.78 7.36 -6.78
C VAL A 125 -3.19 8.51 -7.67
N SER A 126 -3.06 9.72 -7.13
CA SER A 126 -3.43 10.93 -7.83
C SER A 126 -2.30 11.95 -7.85
N THR A 127 -2.31 12.82 -8.85
CA THR A 127 -1.33 13.93 -8.95
C THR A 127 -1.86 15.15 -8.21
N GLY A 128 -1.07 15.64 -7.25
CA GLY A 128 -1.49 16.79 -6.45
C GLY A 128 -0.47 17.20 -5.41
N VAL A 129 -0.97 17.79 -4.35
CA VAL A 129 -0.20 18.27 -3.20
C VAL A 129 -0.72 17.59 -1.93
N GLY A 130 0.20 16.95 -1.20
CA GLY A 130 -0.06 16.41 0.12
C GLY A 130 0.61 17.26 1.20
N ILE A 131 0.01 17.31 2.37
CA ILE A 131 0.63 17.87 3.57
C ILE A 131 0.44 16.87 4.69
N SER A 132 1.56 16.47 5.29
CA SER A 132 1.61 15.64 6.50
C SER A 132 2.09 16.50 7.67
N ALA A 133 1.39 16.42 8.79
CA ALA A 133 1.77 17.10 10.02
C ALA A 133 1.62 16.18 11.23
N THR A 134 2.54 16.27 12.19
CA THR A 134 2.48 15.50 13.43
C THR A 134 2.68 16.41 14.62
N ALA A 135 1.76 16.35 15.59
CA ALA A 135 1.87 17.08 16.84
C ALA A 135 1.16 16.31 17.97
N PHE A 136 1.81 16.21 19.14
CA PHE A 136 1.24 15.60 20.36
C PHE A 136 0.71 14.16 20.18
N GLY A 137 1.36 13.38 19.31
CA GLY A 137 0.92 12.01 18.98
C GLY A 137 -0.23 11.93 17.96
N VAL A 138 -0.73 13.05 17.49
CA VAL A 138 -1.71 13.12 16.39
C VAL A 138 -0.98 13.35 15.08
N GLY A 139 -1.20 12.49 14.11
CA GLY A 139 -0.81 12.65 12.71
C GLY A 139 -2.00 13.16 11.91
N VAL A 140 -1.78 14.10 11.00
CA VAL A 140 -2.78 14.56 10.02
C VAL A 140 -2.13 14.57 8.66
N ASP A 141 -2.73 13.86 7.73
CA ASP A 141 -2.33 13.79 6.34
C ASP A 141 -3.47 14.31 5.48
N THR A 142 -3.14 15.16 4.52
CA THR A 142 -4.11 15.73 3.59
C THR A 142 -3.57 15.65 2.18
N PHE A 143 -4.48 15.55 1.23
CA PHE A 143 -4.19 15.58 -0.19
C PHE A 143 -5.20 16.47 -0.90
N TYR A 144 -4.74 17.20 -1.89
CA TYR A 144 -5.55 17.99 -2.79
C TYR A 144 -4.97 17.94 -4.20
N GLY A 145 -5.78 17.59 -5.17
CA GLY A 145 -5.38 17.46 -6.57
C GLY A 145 -6.21 16.38 -7.26
N GLY A 146 -5.74 15.98 -8.43
CA GLY A 146 -6.49 15.05 -9.26
C GLY A 146 -7.71 15.70 -9.89
N ASP A 147 -8.14 15.14 -10.99
CA ASP A 147 -9.42 15.47 -11.61
C ASP A 147 -10.29 14.21 -11.49
N VAL A 148 -11.26 14.22 -10.60
CA VAL A 148 -12.34 13.24 -10.63
C VAL A 148 -13.35 13.74 -11.65
N THR A 149 -13.54 12.96 -12.70
CA THR A 149 -14.61 13.23 -13.67
C THR A 149 -15.87 12.54 -13.15
N ASP A 150 -16.87 13.32 -12.81
CA ASP A 150 -18.16 12.79 -12.40
C ASP A 150 -18.94 12.15 -13.59
N ASP A 151 -20.06 11.50 -13.30
CA ASP A 151 -20.90 10.84 -14.31
C ASP A 151 -21.47 11.83 -15.36
N ALA A 152 -21.45 13.14 -15.08
CA ALA A 152 -21.83 14.21 -15.99
C ALA A 152 -20.67 14.67 -16.89
N GLY A 153 -19.44 14.17 -16.64
CA GLY A 153 -18.24 14.54 -17.37
C GLY A 153 -17.63 15.87 -16.90
N GLU A 154 -18.01 16.37 -15.74
CA GLU A 154 -17.41 17.55 -15.14
C GLU A 154 -16.20 17.15 -14.27
N SER A 155 -15.06 17.81 -14.48
CA SER A 155 -13.87 17.62 -13.67
C SER A 155 -13.97 18.40 -12.37
N ALA A 156 -13.91 17.72 -11.24
CA ALA A 156 -13.81 18.33 -9.92
C ALA A 156 -12.47 18.01 -9.27
N ALA A 157 -11.93 18.94 -8.51
CA ALA A 157 -10.74 18.66 -7.71
C ALA A 157 -11.09 17.66 -6.61
N TYR A 158 -10.25 16.63 -6.50
CA TYR A 158 -10.35 15.63 -5.45
C TYR A 158 -9.57 16.08 -4.22
N TRP A 159 -10.07 15.77 -3.04
CA TRP A 159 -9.34 15.92 -1.79
C TRP A 159 -9.56 14.70 -0.88
N ALA A 160 -8.55 14.39 -0.08
CA ALA A 160 -8.63 13.38 0.97
C ALA A 160 -7.91 13.87 2.23
N ALA A 161 -8.36 13.43 3.38
CA ALA A 161 -7.72 13.72 4.65
C ALA A 161 -7.80 12.52 5.58
N ARG A 162 -6.74 12.27 6.34
CA ARG A 162 -6.68 11.26 7.39
C ARG A 162 -6.10 11.86 8.65
N ALA A 163 -6.77 11.67 9.78
CA ALA A 163 -6.22 11.94 11.09
C ALA A 163 -5.94 10.62 11.80
N SER A 164 -4.81 10.52 12.50
CA SER A 164 -4.44 9.30 13.23
C SER A 164 -3.87 9.64 14.60
N TYR A 165 -4.07 8.73 15.56
CA TYR A 165 -3.53 8.85 16.91
C TYR A 165 -2.91 7.52 17.36
N GLY A 166 -1.65 7.58 17.77
CA GLY A 166 -0.89 6.45 18.29
C GLY A 166 -0.94 6.34 19.81
N ILE A 167 -1.21 5.15 20.31
CA ILE A 167 -1.20 4.82 21.75
C ILE A 167 -0.26 3.64 21.95
N SER A 168 0.67 3.77 22.89
CA SER A 168 1.56 2.67 23.29
C SER A 168 1.38 2.40 24.78
N ALA A 169 0.98 1.19 25.13
CA ALA A 169 0.82 0.76 26.52
C ALA A 169 1.08 -0.74 26.67
N PHE A 170 1.76 -1.14 27.72
CA PHE A 170 2.01 -2.54 28.10
C PHE A 170 2.64 -3.40 26.99
N GLY A 171 3.47 -2.79 26.11
CA GLY A 171 4.10 -3.49 24.99
C GLY A 171 3.15 -3.72 23.81
N ILE A 172 2.01 -3.03 23.76
CA ILE A 172 1.06 -2.99 22.67
C ILE A 172 1.09 -1.58 22.08
N ASN A 173 1.24 -1.49 20.78
CA ASN A 173 1.11 -0.25 20.03
C ASN A 173 -0.21 -0.30 19.26
N SER A 174 -0.98 0.75 19.33
CA SER A 174 -2.24 0.87 18.60
C SER A 174 -2.29 2.22 17.90
N THR A 175 -2.80 2.24 16.69
CA THR A 175 -3.10 3.47 15.96
C THR A 175 -4.56 3.43 15.57
N ILE A 176 -5.25 4.52 15.82
CA ILE A 176 -6.65 4.74 15.40
C ILE A 176 -6.60 5.83 14.34
N GLY A 177 -7.26 5.62 13.22
CA GLY A 177 -7.35 6.56 12.11
C GLY A 177 -8.80 6.87 11.76
N LEU A 178 -9.00 8.06 11.22
CA LEU A 178 -10.24 8.50 10.59
C LEU A 178 -9.88 9.14 9.26
N SER A 179 -10.47 8.65 8.19
CA SER A 179 -10.26 9.13 6.83
C SER A 179 -11.57 9.64 6.24
N VAL A 180 -11.47 10.71 5.46
CA VAL A 180 -12.58 11.29 4.71
C VAL A 180 -12.07 11.76 3.34
N ASN A 181 -12.94 11.79 2.34
CA ASN A 181 -12.59 12.31 1.02
C ASN A 181 -13.74 13.08 0.37
N SER A 182 -13.48 13.67 -0.80
CA SER A 182 -14.48 14.47 -1.54
C SER A 182 -15.62 13.66 -2.14
N ASN A 183 -15.56 12.34 -2.12
CA ASN A 183 -16.63 11.44 -2.58
C ASN A 183 -17.52 10.99 -1.41
N ASP A 184 -17.57 11.77 -0.33
CA ASP A 184 -18.31 11.48 0.90
C ASP A 184 -17.94 10.15 1.59
N ALA A 185 -16.86 9.50 1.15
CA ALA A 185 -16.38 8.29 1.79
C ALA A 185 -15.80 8.60 3.17
N GLN A 186 -16.14 7.76 4.14
CA GLN A 186 -15.71 7.89 5.53
C GLN A 186 -15.25 6.53 6.05
N LEU A 187 -14.05 6.49 6.58
CA LEU A 187 -13.45 5.25 7.05
C LEU A 187 -12.81 5.44 8.41
N VAL A 188 -13.10 4.52 9.31
CA VAL A 188 -12.39 4.37 10.59
C VAL A 188 -11.46 3.19 10.48
N ASP A 189 -10.20 3.37 10.85
CA ASP A 189 -9.23 2.29 10.90
C ASP A 189 -8.60 2.15 12.28
N VAL A 190 -8.24 0.92 12.62
CA VAL A 190 -7.47 0.60 13.83
C VAL A 190 -6.41 -0.42 13.44
N SER A 191 -5.16 -0.13 13.78
CA SER A 191 -4.07 -1.12 13.72
C SER A 191 -3.48 -1.33 15.10
N THR A 192 -3.10 -2.56 15.40
CA THR A 192 -2.48 -2.90 16.68
C THR A 192 -1.39 -3.94 16.46
N ASP A 193 -0.23 -3.71 17.02
CA ASP A 193 0.86 -4.67 17.11
C ASP A 193 1.32 -4.89 18.55
N GLY A 194 1.83 -6.07 18.81
CA GLY A 194 2.28 -6.41 20.14
C GLY A 194 2.70 -7.85 20.30
N SER A 195 2.71 -8.32 21.55
CA SER A 195 2.96 -9.73 21.87
C SER A 195 1.94 -10.22 22.88
N LEU A 196 1.22 -11.27 22.54
CA LEU A 196 0.29 -11.96 23.43
C LEU A 196 0.84 -13.34 23.78
N LEU A 197 1.05 -13.61 25.07
CA LEU A 197 1.64 -14.87 25.56
C LEU A 197 2.98 -15.25 24.88
N GLY A 198 3.77 -14.25 24.50
CA GLY A 198 5.04 -14.45 23.80
C GLY A 198 4.90 -14.71 22.28
N LEU A 199 3.71 -14.58 21.72
CA LEU A 199 3.44 -14.64 20.30
C LEU A 199 3.31 -13.21 19.74
N PRO A 200 4.24 -12.73 18.92
CA PRO A 200 4.07 -11.49 18.19
C PRO A 200 2.84 -11.54 17.30
N TYR A 201 2.07 -10.47 17.31
CA TYR A 201 0.88 -10.33 16.47
C TYR A 201 0.78 -8.91 15.91
N GLU A 202 0.09 -8.82 14.79
CA GLU A 202 -0.41 -7.58 14.19
C GLU A 202 -1.88 -7.79 13.86
N THR A 203 -2.71 -6.78 14.11
CA THR A 203 -4.12 -6.77 13.69
C THR A 203 -4.47 -5.45 13.06
N SER A 204 -5.38 -5.47 12.11
CA SER A 204 -5.95 -4.27 11.51
C SER A 204 -7.44 -4.44 11.28
N LEU A 205 -8.18 -3.38 11.52
CA LEU A 205 -9.60 -3.27 11.23
C LEU A 205 -9.79 -1.99 10.40
N GLU A 206 -10.49 -2.12 9.31
CA GLU A 206 -11.05 -0.99 8.56
C GLU A 206 -12.56 -1.11 8.58
N TYR A 207 -13.23 0.00 8.84
CA TYR A 207 -14.67 0.11 8.88
C TYR A 207 -15.11 1.29 8.01
N ASP A 208 -15.74 0.98 6.88
CA ASP A 208 -16.25 1.97 5.94
C ASP A 208 -17.70 2.31 6.32
N LEU A 209 -17.90 3.57 6.68
CA LEU A 209 -19.20 4.07 7.12
C LEU A 209 -20.14 4.45 5.96
N ALA A 210 -19.55 4.66 4.78
CA ALA A 210 -20.25 5.17 3.60
C ALA A 210 -20.30 4.15 2.45
N ALA A 211 -19.93 2.87 2.71
CA ALA A 211 -20.10 1.84 1.70
C ALA A 211 -21.58 1.71 1.29
N GLU A 212 -21.81 1.54 0.01
CA GLU A 212 -23.12 1.28 -0.57
C GLU A 212 -23.25 -0.21 -0.91
N ASP A 213 -24.42 -0.77 -0.66
CA ASP A 213 -24.76 -2.11 -1.11
C ASP A 213 -25.23 -2.14 -2.58
N ASP A 214 -25.52 -3.33 -3.10
CA ASP A 214 -25.97 -3.51 -4.49
C ASP A 214 -27.29 -2.79 -4.81
N SER A 215 -28.02 -2.33 -3.81
CA SER A 215 -29.27 -1.54 -3.96
C SER A 215 -29.01 -0.02 -3.96
N GLY A 216 -27.77 0.41 -3.69
CA GLY A 216 -27.39 1.81 -3.50
C GLY A 216 -27.81 2.36 -2.13
N GLU A 217 -28.17 1.50 -1.16
CA GLU A 217 -28.38 1.91 0.22
C GLU A 217 -27.04 1.87 0.98
N THR A 218 -26.84 2.84 1.88
CA THR A 218 -25.63 2.86 2.71
C THR A 218 -25.63 1.63 3.63
N SER A 219 -24.69 0.74 3.38
CA SER A 219 -24.46 -0.46 4.17
C SER A 219 -22.99 -0.48 4.62
N PRO A 220 -22.69 -0.18 5.89
CA PRO A 220 -21.33 -0.16 6.38
C PRO A 220 -20.62 -1.47 6.12
N SER A 221 -19.40 -1.41 5.59
CA SER A 221 -18.56 -2.58 5.38
C SER A 221 -17.35 -2.55 6.31
N TYR A 222 -16.87 -3.73 6.68
CA TYR A 222 -15.67 -3.85 7.50
C TYR A 222 -14.75 -4.97 7.03
N TRP A 223 -13.48 -4.83 7.39
CA TRP A 223 -12.44 -5.80 7.13
C TRP A 223 -11.51 -5.92 8.33
N LEU A 224 -11.49 -7.09 8.95
CA LEU A 224 -10.58 -7.43 10.04
C LEU A 224 -9.48 -8.36 9.52
N ARG A 225 -8.23 -8.03 9.82
CA ARG A 225 -7.06 -8.86 9.50
C ARG A 225 -6.22 -9.11 10.75
N GLY A 226 -5.72 -10.30 10.89
CA GLY A 226 -4.75 -10.66 11.92
C GLY A 226 -3.55 -11.40 11.33
N VAL A 227 -2.37 -11.12 11.86
CA VAL A 227 -1.12 -11.83 11.56
C VAL A 227 -0.51 -12.29 12.87
N VAL A 228 -0.10 -13.54 12.96
CA VAL A 228 0.59 -14.10 14.12
C VAL A 228 1.90 -14.71 13.67
N THR A 229 2.99 -14.36 14.35
CA THR A 229 4.34 -14.87 14.06
C THR A 229 4.83 -15.72 15.24
N PRO A 230 4.74 -17.06 15.17
CA PRO A 230 5.13 -17.91 16.28
C PRO A 230 6.65 -17.91 16.50
N SER A 231 7.10 -17.58 17.69
CA SER A 231 8.52 -17.50 18.05
C SER A 231 9.26 -18.83 17.97
N PHE A 232 8.52 -19.94 18.10
CA PHE A 232 9.08 -21.31 17.99
C PHE A 232 9.31 -21.79 16.55
N ALA A 233 8.70 -21.11 15.57
CA ALA A 233 8.83 -21.44 14.14
C ALA A 233 9.36 -20.21 13.39
N LYS A 234 10.66 -19.97 13.52
CA LYS A 234 11.31 -18.79 12.94
C LYS A 234 11.01 -18.68 11.45
N GLY A 235 10.46 -17.53 11.06
CA GLY A 235 10.05 -17.24 9.68
C GLY A 235 8.62 -17.65 9.33
N ALA A 236 7.94 -18.50 10.12
CA ALA A 236 6.55 -18.85 9.87
C ALA A 236 5.61 -17.73 10.35
N PHE A 237 4.48 -17.56 9.66
CA PHE A 237 3.39 -16.69 10.08
C PHE A 237 2.04 -17.29 9.70
N GLY A 238 1.02 -16.94 10.48
CA GLY A 238 -0.37 -17.27 10.19
C GLY A 238 -1.16 -16.00 9.88
N LEU A 239 -2.12 -16.10 8.99
CA LEU A 239 -3.00 -15.03 8.57
C LEU A 239 -4.44 -15.41 8.85
N ILE A 240 -5.25 -14.44 9.26
CA ILE A 240 -6.69 -14.58 9.37
C ILE A 240 -7.34 -13.27 8.91
N GLY A 241 -8.43 -13.37 8.17
CA GLY A 241 -9.29 -12.28 7.76
C GLY A 241 -10.74 -12.56 8.10
N TYR A 242 -11.51 -11.50 8.30
CA TYR A 242 -12.95 -11.56 8.45
C TYR A 242 -13.57 -10.28 7.90
N ASN A 243 -14.60 -10.37 7.10
CA ASN A 243 -15.23 -9.26 6.40
C ASN A 243 -16.73 -9.12 6.70
N SER A 244 -17.36 -8.08 6.17
CA SER A 244 -18.80 -7.82 6.30
C SER A 244 -19.70 -8.87 5.66
N ASP A 245 -19.16 -9.67 4.72
CA ASP A 245 -19.89 -10.76 4.08
C ASP A 245 -19.89 -12.04 4.94
N GLU A 246 -19.44 -11.92 6.21
CA GLU A 246 -19.30 -13.01 7.17
C GLU A 246 -18.31 -14.10 6.73
N GLU A 247 -17.39 -13.77 5.83
CA GLU A 247 -16.38 -14.71 5.35
C GLU A 247 -15.18 -14.76 6.29
N VAL A 248 -14.75 -15.96 6.61
CA VAL A 248 -13.50 -16.23 7.31
C VAL A 248 -12.45 -16.67 6.29
N LEU A 249 -11.40 -15.91 6.21
CA LEU A 249 -10.28 -16.12 5.32
C LEU A 249 -9.05 -16.44 6.15
N TYR A 250 -8.22 -17.37 5.72
CA TYR A 250 -7.04 -17.76 6.48
C TYR A 250 -5.89 -18.16 5.57
N GLY A 251 -4.70 -18.04 6.10
CA GLY A 251 -3.49 -18.39 5.38
C GLY A 251 -2.33 -18.69 6.30
N VAL A 252 -1.30 -19.23 5.71
CA VAL A 252 -0.01 -19.46 6.35
C VAL A 252 1.10 -19.04 5.41
N GLY A 253 2.22 -18.64 5.97
CA GLY A 253 3.36 -18.29 5.15
C GLY A 253 4.68 -18.54 5.87
N TYR A 254 5.75 -18.40 5.10
CA TYR A 254 7.10 -18.60 5.56
C TYR A 254 8.06 -17.63 4.90
N ASN A 255 8.79 -16.88 5.71
CA ASN A 255 9.89 -16.03 5.30
C ASN A 255 11.15 -16.88 5.15
N CYS A 256 11.44 -17.33 3.92
CA CYS A 256 12.62 -18.14 3.63
C CYS A 256 13.92 -17.36 3.90
N SER A 257 13.87 -16.06 3.69
CA SER A 257 14.91 -15.07 4.00
C SER A 257 14.26 -13.69 4.14
N ASP A 258 15.07 -12.66 4.43
CA ASP A 258 14.61 -11.27 4.44
C ASP A 258 14.11 -10.78 3.05
N LYS A 259 14.38 -11.57 2.00
CA LYS A 259 14.05 -11.23 0.62
C LYS A 259 13.02 -12.14 -0.04
N VAL A 260 12.85 -13.36 0.46
CA VAL A 260 11.97 -14.38 -0.14
C VAL A 260 10.88 -14.76 0.82
N HIS A 261 9.63 -14.58 0.38
CA HIS A 261 8.44 -14.90 1.14
C HIS A 261 7.54 -15.84 0.35
N LEU A 262 7.00 -16.83 1.05
CA LEU A 262 6.01 -17.78 0.54
C LEU A 262 4.75 -17.64 1.37
N SER A 263 3.58 -17.64 0.73
CA SER A 263 2.32 -17.75 1.45
C SER A 263 1.31 -18.59 0.68
N THR A 264 0.36 -19.16 1.40
CA THR A 264 -0.84 -19.74 0.85
C THR A 264 -2.04 -19.22 1.65
N GLU A 265 -3.09 -18.86 0.95
CA GLU A 265 -4.31 -18.33 1.50
C GLU A 265 -5.50 -19.12 0.93
N LEU A 266 -6.55 -19.22 1.72
CA LEU A 266 -7.79 -19.91 1.37
C LEU A 266 -8.95 -18.92 1.47
N SER A 267 -9.77 -18.87 0.43
CA SER A 267 -11.02 -18.11 0.43
C SER A 267 -12.13 -18.88 1.11
N ALA A 268 -13.25 -18.21 1.38
CA ALA A 268 -14.47 -18.83 1.90
C ALA A 268 -15.05 -19.86 0.92
N ASP A 269 -14.93 -19.64 -0.37
CA ASP A 269 -15.39 -20.53 -1.44
C ASP A 269 -14.46 -21.72 -1.69
N GLY A 270 -13.34 -21.79 -0.97
CA GLY A 270 -12.35 -22.87 -1.08
C GLY A 270 -11.29 -22.66 -2.14
N ASP A 271 -11.22 -21.48 -2.74
CA ASP A 271 -10.15 -21.12 -3.64
C ASP A 271 -8.83 -20.99 -2.88
N THR A 272 -7.75 -21.37 -3.52
CA THR A 272 -6.40 -21.31 -2.94
C THR A 272 -5.56 -20.31 -3.71
N LEU A 273 -4.96 -19.38 -2.99
CA LEU A 273 -3.91 -18.51 -3.49
C LEU A 273 -2.56 -18.98 -2.97
N ILE A 274 -1.60 -19.21 -3.84
CA ILE A 274 -0.20 -19.47 -3.49
C ILE A 274 0.63 -18.34 -4.05
N ARG A 275 1.38 -17.67 -3.19
CA ARG A 275 2.24 -16.55 -3.56
C ARG A 275 3.69 -16.83 -3.25
N VAL A 276 4.55 -16.46 -4.19
CA VAL A 276 5.99 -16.33 -4.00
C VAL A 276 6.36 -14.88 -4.26
N SER A 277 7.00 -14.22 -3.32
CA SER A 277 7.53 -12.87 -3.52
C SER A 277 9.02 -12.79 -3.20
N TYR A 278 9.71 -11.94 -3.95
CA TYR A 278 11.13 -11.63 -3.81
C TYR A 278 11.33 -10.12 -3.78
N SER A 279 12.07 -9.63 -2.78
CA SER A 279 12.44 -8.21 -2.63
C SER A 279 13.96 -8.04 -2.73
N PHE A 280 14.45 -6.95 -3.34
CA PHE A 280 15.88 -6.65 -3.48
C PHE A 280 16.22 -5.17 -3.21
#